data_dc7e1262cf9a6710ed6c0c35982880d0
#
_entry.id   dc7e1262cf9a6710ed6c0c35982880d0
#
_cell.length_a   1.000
_cell.length_b   1.000
_cell.length_c   1.000
_cell.angle_alpha   90.00
_cell.angle_beta   90.00
_cell.angle_gamma   90.00
#
_symmetry.space_group_name_H-M   'P 1'
#
loop_
_entity.id
_entity.type
_entity.pdbx_description
1 polymer ?
#
loop_
_entity_poly.entity_id
_entity_poly.type
_entity_poly.pdbx_seq_one_letter_code
_entity_poly.pdbx_strand_id
1 'polypeptide(L)'
;MYKKIYDTLIFKYPFLFLIVATIFVSYLSYNAKDVQIDASAETLLLEDDEDLKFFRESFKKYENSNFLIVTFSPNKNLLDDETLNTIKNISNDFEKVENIAKVDSILTVPLLQSPIRPISDLVAGVDSLSSKEFDKSLVENEFLNSPLYKNALVSSDFKTTALILHLKNDEKYFEFITKRENLLQKQNIKDLSENEKEELEKNNLEFKEYRESSRIKDSKNIQDIRNIIKNYEGDAKIFLGGVSMIAND
;
A
#
# COMPACT_ATOMS: atom_id res chain seq x y z
N MET A 1 -14.30 31.13 -44.86
CA MET A 1 -14.52 29.71 -45.17
C MET A 1 -15.32 29.01 -44.06
N TYR A 2 -14.96 29.12 -42.81
CA TYR A 2 -15.63 28.46 -41.66
C TYR A 2 -17.10 28.88 -41.46
N LYS A 3 -17.45 30.16 -41.65
CA LYS A 3 -18.80 30.67 -41.50
C LYS A 3 -19.80 29.99 -42.45
N LYS A 4 -19.43 29.76 -43.72
CA LYS A 4 -20.28 29.06 -44.70
C LYS A 4 -20.50 27.58 -44.32
N ILE A 5 -19.50 26.92 -43.77
CA ILE A 5 -19.62 25.53 -43.31
C ILE A 5 -20.55 25.46 -42.10
N TYR A 6 -20.39 26.36 -41.14
CA TYR A 6 -21.26 26.48 -39.97
C TYR A 6 -22.73 26.73 -40.36
N ASP A 7 -22.97 27.73 -41.18
CA ASP A 7 -24.32 28.08 -41.63
C ASP A 7 -25.00 26.96 -42.43
N THR A 8 -24.23 26.22 -43.24
CA THR A 8 -24.79 25.13 -44.05
C THR A 8 -25.05 23.87 -43.18
N LEU A 9 -24.14 23.52 -42.28
CA LEU A 9 -24.23 22.29 -41.47
C LEU A 9 -25.28 22.43 -40.36
N ILE A 10 -25.34 23.57 -39.69
CA ILE A 10 -26.21 23.74 -38.52
C ILE A 10 -27.60 24.31 -38.93
N PHE A 11 -27.67 25.29 -39.82
CA PHE A 11 -28.96 25.89 -40.15
C PHE A 11 -29.67 25.25 -41.34
N LYS A 12 -28.93 24.72 -42.32
CA LYS A 12 -29.57 24.14 -43.52
C LYS A 12 -29.92 22.65 -43.31
N TYR A 13 -29.13 21.93 -42.54
CA TYR A 13 -29.37 20.50 -42.28
C TYR A 13 -29.26 20.14 -40.80
N PRO A 14 -30.04 20.71 -39.90
CA PRO A 14 -29.94 20.53 -38.47
C PRO A 14 -30.16 19.09 -38.03
N PHE A 15 -31.09 18.38 -38.66
CA PHE A 15 -31.35 16.95 -38.37
C PHE A 15 -30.19 16.05 -38.73
N LEU A 16 -29.53 16.27 -39.85
CA LEU A 16 -28.37 15.52 -40.30
C LEU A 16 -27.20 15.74 -39.30
N PHE A 17 -27.00 17.00 -38.90
CA PHE A 17 -25.96 17.32 -37.91
C PHE A 17 -26.23 16.64 -36.57
N LEU A 18 -27.47 16.64 -36.08
CA LEU A 18 -27.85 15.94 -34.83
C LEU A 18 -27.60 14.41 -34.93
N ILE A 19 -27.98 13.80 -36.04
CA ILE A 19 -27.75 12.36 -36.24
C ILE A 19 -26.25 12.05 -36.23
N VAL A 20 -25.42 12.79 -36.95
CA VAL A 20 -23.97 12.59 -37.00
C VAL A 20 -23.35 12.82 -35.62
N ALA A 21 -23.75 13.88 -34.92
CA ALA A 21 -23.27 14.17 -33.57
C ALA A 21 -23.66 13.04 -32.59
N THR A 22 -24.90 12.54 -32.67
CA THR A 22 -25.35 11.44 -31.81
C THR A 22 -24.56 10.15 -32.08
N ILE A 23 -24.33 9.82 -33.35
CA ILE A 23 -23.51 8.65 -33.72
C ILE A 23 -22.07 8.81 -33.20
N PHE A 24 -21.49 10.00 -33.36
CA PHE A 24 -20.14 10.30 -32.89
C PHE A 24 -20.02 10.20 -31.36
N VAL A 25 -20.96 10.80 -30.62
CA VAL A 25 -20.99 10.71 -29.15
C VAL A 25 -21.21 9.25 -28.70
N SER A 26 -22.11 8.51 -29.36
CA SER A 26 -22.34 7.10 -29.05
C SER A 26 -21.10 6.25 -29.28
N TYR A 27 -20.37 6.50 -30.38
CA TYR A 27 -19.10 5.84 -30.67
C TYR A 27 -18.04 6.15 -29.61
N LEU A 28 -17.88 7.43 -29.22
CA LEU A 28 -16.95 7.81 -28.16
C LEU A 28 -17.35 7.19 -26.81
N SER A 29 -18.65 7.20 -26.47
CA SER A 29 -19.15 6.60 -25.23
C SER A 29 -18.92 5.09 -25.17
N TYR A 30 -19.04 4.42 -26.31
CA TYR A 30 -18.73 2.99 -26.38
C TYR A 30 -17.26 2.69 -26.12
N ASN A 31 -16.35 3.48 -26.70
CA ASN A 31 -14.91 3.34 -26.47
C ASN A 31 -14.46 3.88 -25.11
N ALA A 32 -15.25 4.74 -24.46
CA ALA A 32 -14.94 5.26 -23.12
C ALA A 32 -14.98 4.18 -22.04
N LYS A 33 -15.60 3.04 -22.28
CA LYS A 33 -15.59 1.89 -21.35
C LYS A 33 -14.19 1.31 -21.16
N ASP A 34 -13.33 1.46 -22.15
CA ASP A 34 -11.97 0.91 -22.17
C ASP A 34 -10.93 1.94 -21.67
N VAL A 35 -11.38 3.15 -21.33
CA VAL A 35 -10.51 4.18 -20.74
C VAL A 35 -10.21 3.79 -19.29
N GLN A 36 -9.03 3.29 -19.07
CA GLN A 36 -8.48 3.06 -17.74
C GLN A 36 -7.62 4.26 -17.35
N ILE A 37 -7.98 4.89 -16.24
CA ILE A 37 -7.13 5.93 -15.63
C ILE A 37 -6.17 5.19 -14.72
N ASP A 38 -4.89 5.15 -15.08
CA ASP A 38 -3.85 4.69 -14.18
C ASP A 38 -3.55 5.80 -13.17
N ALA A 39 -4.21 5.71 -12.01
CA ALA A 39 -4.03 6.64 -10.89
C ALA A 39 -2.90 6.22 -9.95
N SER A 40 -2.04 5.28 -10.36
CA SER A 40 -0.90 4.88 -9.54
C SER A 40 0.06 6.07 -9.35
N ALA A 41 0.63 6.18 -8.15
CA ALA A 41 1.62 7.21 -7.86
C ALA A 41 2.81 7.17 -8.83
N GLU A 42 3.10 6.01 -9.41
CA GLU A 42 4.20 5.77 -10.35
C GLU A 42 4.00 6.44 -11.70
N THR A 43 2.77 6.57 -12.19
CA THR A 43 2.49 7.29 -13.44
C THR A 43 2.65 8.81 -13.30
N LEU A 44 2.63 9.30 -12.05
CA LEU A 44 2.84 10.71 -11.71
C LEU A 44 4.32 11.05 -11.47
N LEU A 45 5.17 10.04 -11.33
CA LEU A 45 6.61 10.21 -11.11
C LEU A 45 7.33 10.31 -12.45
N LEU A 46 8.24 11.29 -12.57
CA LEU A 46 9.13 11.40 -13.71
C LEU A 46 10.14 10.25 -13.66
N GLU A 47 10.14 9.38 -14.67
CA GLU A 47 10.97 8.17 -14.70
C GLU A 47 12.49 8.47 -14.67
N ASP A 48 12.90 9.68 -15.05
CA ASP A 48 14.29 10.13 -15.05
C ASP A 48 14.73 10.87 -13.78
N ASP A 49 13.86 10.96 -12.77
CA ASP A 49 14.15 11.64 -11.52
C ASP A 49 15.24 10.89 -10.73
N GLU A 50 16.36 11.57 -10.45
CA GLU A 50 17.46 11.01 -9.66
C GLU A 50 17.05 10.69 -8.22
N ASP A 51 16.16 11.49 -7.65
CA ASP A 51 15.61 11.25 -6.29
C ASP A 51 14.75 9.98 -6.27
N LEU A 52 14.01 9.70 -7.34
CA LEU A 52 13.25 8.47 -7.48
C LEU A 52 14.16 7.24 -7.56
N LYS A 53 15.27 7.34 -8.32
CA LYS A 53 16.27 6.25 -8.41
C LYS A 53 16.90 5.98 -7.04
N PHE A 54 17.32 7.04 -6.36
CA PHE A 54 17.87 6.93 -5.00
C PHE A 54 16.86 6.33 -4.00
N PHE A 55 15.60 6.75 -4.07
CA PHE A 55 14.53 6.19 -3.26
C PHE A 55 14.37 4.69 -3.49
N ARG A 56 14.32 4.24 -4.75
CA ARG A 56 14.17 2.83 -5.12
C ARG A 56 15.36 1.97 -4.68
N GLU A 57 16.59 2.49 -4.86
CA GLU A 57 17.80 1.82 -4.36
C GLU A 57 17.80 1.68 -2.84
N SER A 58 17.41 2.75 -2.14
CA SER A 58 17.28 2.76 -0.69
C SER A 58 16.19 1.78 -0.23
N PHE A 59 15.03 1.78 -0.89
CA PHE A 59 13.93 0.88 -0.61
C PHE A 59 14.35 -0.60 -0.75
N LYS A 60 15.08 -0.92 -1.83
CA LYS A 60 15.61 -2.26 -2.05
C LYS A 60 16.68 -2.65 -1.01
N LYS A 61 17.58 -1.70 -0.66
CA LYS A 61 18.67 -1.94 0.30
C LYS A 61 18.18 -2.20 1.71
N TYR A 62 17.12 -1.52 2.13
CA TYR A 62 16.58 -1.62 3.49
C TYR A 62 15.39 -2.58 3.60
N GLU A 63 15.11 -3.38 2.55
CA GLU A 63 13.99 -4.34 2.51
C GLU A 63 12.66 -3.72 2.98
N ASN A 64 12.44 -2.45 2.68
CA ASN A 64 11.19 -1.80 3.04
C ASN A 64 10.04 -2.49 2.31
N SER A 65 9.13 -3.06 3.06
CA SER A 65 7.88 -3.60 2.52
C SER A 65 6.77 -2.57 2.65
N ASN A 66 5.83 -2.59 1.73
CA ASN A 66 4.57 -1.89 1.91
C ASN A 66 3.88 -2.42 3.17
N PHE A 67 3.14 -1.56 3.86
CA PHE A 67 2.43 -1.96 5.06
C PHE A 67 1.03 -1.35 5.13
N LEU A 68 0.19 -2.01 5.90
CA LEU A 68 -1.11 -1.50 6.33
C LEU A 68 -1.04 -1.25 7.83
N ILE A 69 -1.83 -0.29 8.31
CA ILE A 69 -1.93 0.03 9.72
C ILE A 69 -3.35 -0.29 10.18
N VAL A 70 -3.45 -1.08 11.23
CA VAL A 70 -4.71 -1.32 11.93
C VAL A 70 -4.60 -0.64 13.29
N THR A 71 -5.41 0.39 13.54
CA THR A 71 -5.50 0.99 14.86
C THR A 71 -6.46 0.18 15.72
N PHE A 72 -6.07 -0.07 16.96
CA PHE A 72 -6.82 -0.88 17.92
C PHE A 72 -6.98 -0.09 19.22
N SER A 73 -8.22 0.31 19.54
CA SER A 73 -8.58 1.05 20.76
C SER A 73 -9.49 0.15 21.61
N PRO A 74 -8.93 -0.58 22.59
CA PRO A 74 -9.70 -1.50 23.40
C PRO A 74 -10.65 -0.77 24.35
N ASN A 75 -11.67 -1.48 24.81
CA ASN A 75 -12.57 -0.98 25.84
C ASN A 75 -11.95 -0.99 27.25
N LYS A 76 -10.79 -1.68 27.42
CA LYS A 76 -10.02 -1.82 28.66
C LYS A 76 -8.62 -1.22 28.51
N ASN A 77 -7.78 -1.34 29.55
CA ASN A 77 -6.39 -0.88 29.46
C ASN A 77 -5.60 -1.70 28.41
N LEU A 78 -4.67 -1.05 27.69
CA LEU A 78 -3.84 -1.70 26.68
C LEU A 78 -3.00 -2.87 27.21
N LEU A 79 -2.55 -2.78 28.47
CA LEU A 79 -1.73 -3.81 29.11
C LEU A 79 -2.52 -4.80 29.96
N ASP A 80 -3.86 -4.79 29.90
CA ASP A 80 -4.65 -5.84 30.51
C ASP A 80 -4.42 -7.17 29.78
N ASP A 81 -4.35 -8.27 30.53
CA ASP A 81 -4.04 -9.59 29.97
C ASP A 81 -5.08 -10.02 28.91
N GLU A 82 -6.34 -9.66 29.09
CA GLU A 82 -7.40 -9.92 28.13
C GLU A 82 -7.18 -9.12 26.83
N THR A 83 -6.80 -7.84 26.94
CA THR A 83 -6.47 -6.99 25.80
C THR A 83 -5.25 -7.52 25.05
N LEU A 84 -4.18 -7.90 25.77
CA LEU A 84 -2.97 -8.48 25.17
C LEU A 84 -3.29 -9.80 24.45
N ASN A 85 -4.15 -10.64 25.01
CA ASN A 85 -4.62 -11.86 24.36
C ASN A 85 -5.44 -11.56 23.10
N THR A 86 -6.29 -10.53 23.12
CA THR A 86 -7.07 -10.12 21.94
C THR A 86 -6.12 -9.62 20.84
N ILE A 87 -5.11 -8.79 21.18
CA ILE A 87 -4.09 -8.32 20.24
C ILE A 87 -3.32 -9.52 19.64
N LYS A 88 -2.96 -10.50 20.46
CA LYS A 88 -2.31 -11.71 19.99
C LYS A 88 -3.17 -12.50 19.00
N ASN A 89 -4.44 -12.69 19.32
CA ASN A 89 -5.35 -13.45 18.47
C ASN A 89 -5.60 -12.76 17.13
N ILE A 90 -5.88 -11.45 17.13
CA ILE A 90 -6.09 -10.69 15.90
C ILE A 90 -4.81 -10.63 15.05
N SER A 91 -3.62 -10.52 15.68
CA SER A 91 -2.34 -10.57 14.97
C SER A 91 -2.15 -11.91 14.27
N ASN A 92 -2.40 -13.02 14.96
CA ASN A 92 -2.33 -14.36 14.39
C ASN A 92 -3.34 -14.57 13.24
N ASP A 93 -4.52 -13.97 13.34
CA ASP A 93 -5.52 -14.06 12.27
C ASP A 93 -5.09 -13.24 11.04
N PHE A 94 -4.49 -12.07 11.23
CA PHE A 94 -3.93 -11.29 10.12
C PHE A 94 -2.78 -12.03 9.43
N GLU A 95 -1.90 -12.72 10.16
CA GLU A 95 -0.80 -13.48 9.58
C GLU A 95 -1.25 -14.65 8.69
N LYS A 96 -2.51 -15.09 8.79
CA LYS A 96 -3.10 -16.11 7.89
C LYS A 96 -3.51 -15.53 6.53
N VAL A 97 -3.62 -14.21 6.40
CA VAL A 97 -3.94 -13.56 5.11
C VAL A 97 -2.78 -13.72 4.15
N GLU A 98 -3.06 -14.14 2.91
CA GLU A 98 -2.05 -14.58 1.94
C GLU A 98 -0.93 -13.55 1.70
N ASN A 99 -1.27 -12.26 1.65
CA ASN A 99 -0.33 -11.19 1.34
C ASN A 99 0.38 -10.58 2.56
N ILE A 100 0.12 -11.06 3.77
CA ILE A 100 0.79 -10.56 4.98
C ILE A 100 2.02 -11.41 5.26
N ALA A 101 3.17 -10.75 5.43
CA ALA A 101 4.43 -11.39 5.77
C ALA A 101 4.62 -11.52 7.28
N LYS A 102 4.29 -10.48 8.04
CA LYS A 102 4.34 -10.43 9.51
C LYS A 102 3.47 -9.30 10.04
N VAL A 103 3.15 -9.39 11.34
CA VAL A 103 2.43 -8.34 12.07
C VAL A 103 3.28 -7.85 13.24
N ASP A 104 3.61 -6.55 13.22
CA ASP A 104 4.24 -5.91 14.37
C ASP A 104 3.17 -5.22 15.24
N SER A 105 3.30 -5.38 16.55
CA SER A 105 2.38 -4.82 17.56
C SER A 105 3.13 -4.53 18.86
N ILE A 106 2.47 -3.99 19.85
CA ILE A 106 3.05 -3.83 21.20
C ILE A 106 3.57 -5.13 21.80
N LEU A 107 3.10 -6.31 21.31
CA LEU A 107 3.56 -7.61 21.76
C LEU A 107 4.91 -8.03 21.18
N THR A 108 5.23 -7.60 19.95
CA THR A 108 6.36 -8.10 19.16
C THR A 108 7.52 -7.13 19.10
N VAL A 109 7.28 -5.84 19.33
CA VAL A 109 8.35 -4.84 19.30
C VAL A 109 9.32 -4.99 20.46
N PRO A 110 10.62 -4.70 20.24
CA PRO A 110 11.65 -4.83 21.26
C PRO A 110 11.46 -3.84 22.42
N LEU A 111 11.62 -4.29 23.65
CA LEU A 111 11.64 -3.45 24.84
C LEU A 111 13.10 -3.20 25.28
N LEU A 112 13.53 -1.95 25.13
CA LEU A 112 14.93 -1.54 25.37
C LEU A 112 15.17 -0.99 26.78
N GLN A 113 14.10 -0.50 27.42
CA GLN A 113 14.18 0.20 28.72
C GLN A 113 13.33 -0.47 29.82
N SER A 114 12.76 -1.61 29.57
CA SER A 114 11.86 -2.32 30.51
C SER A 114 12.37 -3.73 30.89
N PRO A 115 13.35 -3.88 31.79
CA PRO A 115 14.17 -2.87 32.48
C PRO A 115 15.34 -2.34 31.60
N ILE A 116 15.96 -1.24 32.03
CA ILE A 116 17.19 -0.72 31.41
C ILE A 116 18.31 -1.77 31.58
N ARG A 117 18.96 -2.13 30.47
CA ARG A 117 20.06 -3.10 30.43
C ARG A 117 21.30 -2.52 29.78
N PRO A 118 22.49 -3.07 30.10
CA PRO A 118 23.72 -2.76 29.38
C PRO A 118 23.60 -3.08 27.88
N ILE A 119 24.28 -2.33 27.04
CA ILE A 119 24.29 -2.54 25.58
C ILE A 119 24.77 -3.96 25.21
N SER A 120 25.70 -4.53 26.00
CA SER A 120 26.15 -5.92 25.81
C SER A 120 25.02 -6.94 25.82
N ASP A 121 24.03 -6.74 26.68
CA ASP A 121 22.90 -7.65 26.82
C ASP A 121 21.88 -7.47 25.71
N LEU A 122 21.76 -6.24 25.17
CA LEU A 122 20.90 -5.94 24.01
C LEU A 122 21.43 -6.57 22.72
N VAL A 123 22.75 -6.72 22.58
CA VAL A 123 23.38 -7.40 21.45
C VAL A 123 23.09 -8.91 21.46
N ALA A 124 22.93 -9.50 22.64
CA ALA A 124 22.60 -10.92 22.78
C ALA A 124 21.13 -11.26 22.45
N GLY A 125 20.27 -10.25 22.45
CA GLY A 125 18.85 -10.35 22.11
C GLY A 125 17.99 -9.37 22.89
N VAL A 126 16.90 -8.92 22.29
CA VAL A 126 15.96 -7.99 22.92
C VAL A 126 14.65 -8.73 23.18
N ASP A 127 14.14 -8.55 24.40
CA ASP A 127 12.86 -9.13 24.79
C ASP A 127 11.69 -8.29 24.28
N SER A 128 10.54 -8.91 24.12
CA SER A 128 9.26 -8.30 23.80
C SER A 128 8.19 -8.76 24.80
N LEU A 129 7.05 -8.07 24.85
CA LEU A 129 5.94 -8.47 25.73
C LEU A 129 5.46 -9.91 25.52
N SER A 130 5.70 -10.48 24.33
CA SER A 130 5.36 -11.87 24.03
C SER A 130 6.36 -12.88 24.58
N SER A 131 7.58 -12.46 24.96
CA SER A 131 8.67 -13.37 25.33
C SER A 131 8.71 -13.69 26.81
N LYS A 132 8.29 -12.77 27.69
CA LYS A 132 8.26 -12.98 29.14
C LYS A 132 7.33 -11.98 29.84
N GLU A 133 7.11 -12.22 31.15
CA GLU A 133 6.43 -11.24 32.01
C GLU A 133 7.28 -10.02 32.27
N PHE A 134 6.66 -8.85 32.25
CA PHE A 134 7.25 -7.54 32.48
C PHE A 134 6.47 -6.75 33.55
N ASP A 135 7.15 -5.80 34.18
CA ASP A 135 6.49 -4.79 34.97
C ASP A 135 5.71 -3.86 34.03
N LYS A 136 4.38 -3.92 34.11
CA LYS A 136 3.46 -3.16 33.23
C LYS A 136 3.70 -1.66 33.31
N SER A 137 4.11 -1.14 34.47
CA SER A 137 4.37 0.30 34.65
C SER A 137 5.64 0.76 33.93
N LEU A 138 6.68 -0.06 33.91
CA LEU A 138 7.92 0.20 33.14
C LEU A 138 7.64 0.16 31.64
N VAL A 139 6.88 -0.82 31.20
CA VAL A 139 6.50 -0.98 29.79
C VAL A 139 5.65 0.20 29.30
N GLU A 140 4.63 0.62 30.06
CA GLU A 140 3.82 1.79 29.74
C GLU A 140 4.68 3.06 29.64
N ASN A 141 5.59 3.23 30.60
CA ASN A 141 6.52 4.37 30.61
C ASN A 141 7.45 4.36 29.38
N GLU A 142 7.96 3.18 28.97
CA GLU A 142 8.78 3.06 27.76
C GLU A 142 7.98 3.42 26.51
N PHE A 143 6.78 2.87 26.34
CA PHE A 143 5.94 3.20 25.18
C PHE A 143 5.57 4.67 25.08
N LEU A 144 5.30 5.34 26.20
CA LEU A 144 4.92 6.74 26.23
C LEU A 144 6.08 7.72 26.06
N ASN A 145 7.31 7.31 26.36
CA ASN A 145 8.48 8.20 26.33
C ASN A 145 9.50 7.86 25.23
N SER A 146 9.46 6.64 24.68
CA SER A 146 10.35 6.27 23.59
C SER A 146 9.99 6.99 22.28
N PRO A 147 10.94 7.63 21.61
CA PRO A 147 10.72 8.25 20.31
C PRO A 147 10.38 7.23 19.21
N LEU A 148 10.65 5.94 19.46
CA LEU A 148 10.34 4.85 18.51
C LEU A 148 8.86 4.45 18.55
N TYR A 149 8.20 4.60 19.71
CA TYR A 149 6.86 4.07 19.95
C TYR A 149 5.79 5.12 20.14
N LYS A 150 6.14 6.23 20.77
CA LYS A 150 5.21 7.32 21.04
C LYS A 150 4.68 7.93 19.75
N ASN A 151 3.37 7.98 19.61
CA ASN A 151 2.65 8.47 18.42
C ASN A 151 2.92 7.68 17.11
N ALA A 152 3.73 6.63 17.15
CA ALA A 152 3.95 5.71 16.04
C ALA A 152 3.24 4.37 16.28
N LEU A 153 3.43 3.78 17.46
CA LEU A 153 2.85 2.51 17.83
C LEU A 153 1.74 2.66 18.88
N VAL A 154 1.86 3.63 19.77
CA VAL A 154 0.86 3.93 20.80
C VAL A 154 0.48 5.40 20.78
N SER A 155 -0.78 5.70 21.10
CA SER A 155 -1.26 7.08 21.27
C SER A 155 -0.68 7.73 22.51
N SER A 156 -0.63 9.06 22.54
CA SER A 156 -0.09 9.83 23.67
C SER A 156 -0.86 9.64 24.99
N ASP A 157 -2.11 9.22 24.91
CA ASP A 157 -2.97 8.91 26.06
C ASP A 157 -2.99 7.43 26.42
N PHE A 158 -2.17 6.61 25.74
CA PHE A 158 -2.04 5.17 25.91
C PHE A 158 -3.37 4.38 25.78
N LYS A 159 -4.33 4.88 24.99
CA LYS A 159 -5.64 4.23 24.78
C LYS A 159 -5.74 3.50 23.45
N THR A 160 -4.84 3.77 22.52
CA THR A 160 -4.85 3.19 21.20
C THR A 160 -3.47 2.66 20.86
N THR A 161 -3.42 1.49 20.25
CA THR A 161 -2.20 0.95 19.65
C THR A 161 -2.39 0.69 18.17
N ALA A 162 -1.29 0.61 17.44
CA ALA A 162 -1.25 0.20 16.06
C ALA A 162 -0.78 -1.25 15.93
N LEU A 163 -1.37 -1.98 14.98
CA LEU A 163 -0.81 -3.21 14.44
C LEU A 163 -0.33 -2.88 13.03
N ILE A 164 0.93 -3.13 12.76
CA ILE A 164 1.57 -2.84 11.48
C ILE A 164 1.64 -4.16 10.70
N LEU A 165 0.83 -4.26 9.65
CA LEU A 165 0.76 -5.44 8.80
C LEU A 165 1.73 -5.25 7.64
N HIS A 166 2.88 -5.90 7.69
CA HIS A 166 3.87 -5.87 6.61
C HIS A 166 3.40 -6.77 5.47
N LEU A 167 3.32 -6.20 4.28
CA LEU A 167 2.93 -6.94 3.08
C LEU A 167 4.14 -7.68 2.51
N LYS A 168 3.91 -8.81 1.86
CA LYS A 168 4.95 -9.53 1.13
C LYS A 168 5.47 -8.68 -0.03
N ASN A 169 6.75 -8.76 -0.28
CA ASN A 169 7.36 -8.09 -1.43
C ASN A 169 6.89 -8.75 -2.74
N ASP A 170 6.53 -7.92 -3.68
CA ASP A 170 6.13 -8.34 -5.02
C ASP A 170 7.36 -8.33 -5.95
N GLU A 171 8.15 -9.41 -5.92
CA GLU A 171 9.37 -9.55 -6.72
C GLU A 171 9.06 -9.41 -8.22
N LYS A 172 7.95 -9.98 -8.67
CA LYS A 172 7.55 -9.95 -10.08
C LYS A 172 7.22 -8.55 -10.56
N TYR A 173 6.59 -7.75 -9.71
CA TYR A 173 6.37 -6.33 -9.95
C TYR A 173 7.70 -5.58 -10.16
N PHE A 174 8.66 -5.81 -9.27
CA PHE A 174 9.99 -5.18 -9.38
C PHE A 174 10.78 -5.66 -10.60
N GLU A 175 10.62 -6.92 -11.05
CA GLU A 175 11.21 -7.40 -12.29
C GLU A 175 10.69 -6.63 -13.51
N PHE A 176 9.37 -6.44 -13.63
CA PHE A 176 8.76 -5.67 -14.72
C PHE A 176 9.25 -4.22 -14.75
N ILE A 177 9.26 -3.56 -13.59
CA ILE A 177 9.72 -2.15 -13.48
C ILE A 177 11.20 -2.05 -13.84
N THR A 178 12.06 -2.89 -13.27
CA THR A 178 13.51 -2.86 -13.55
C THR A 178 13.80 -3.08 -15.04
N LYS A 179 13.09 -4.01 -15.68
CA LYS A 179 13.24 -4.28 -17.10
C LYS A 179 12.82 -3.09 -17.95
N ARG A 180 11.69 -2.46 -17.62
CA ARG A 180 11.19 -1.27 -18.28
C ARG A 180 12.17 -0.10 -18.13
N GLU A 181 12.65 0.17 -16.93
CA GLU A 181 13.61 1.24 -16.65
C GLU A 181 14.93 1.07 -17.44
N ASN A 182 15.47 -0.14 -17.49
CA ASN A 182 16.67 -0.43 -18.25
C ASN A 182 16.51 -0.12 -19.74
N LEU A 183 15.33 -0.43 -20.32
CA LEU A 183 15.06 -0.15 -21.73
C LEU A 183 14.83 1.35 -21.97
N LEU A 184 14.11 2.05 -21.08
CA LEU A 184 13.90 3.49 -21.20
C LEU A 184 15.19 4.30 -21.00
N GLN A 185 16.06 3.90 -20.08
CA GLN A 185 17.38 4.52 -19.93
C GLN A 185 18.22 4.38 -21.20
N LYS A 186 18.20 3.22 -21.86
CA LYS A 186 18.84 3.06 -23.16
C LYS A 186 18.25 3.99 -24.21
N GLN A 187 16.91 4.14 -24.24
CA GLN A 187 16.20 5.02 -25.16
C GLN A 187 16.65 6.48 -25.02
N ASN A 188 16.89 6.94 -23.80
CA ASN A 188 17.36 8.32 -23.54
C ASN A 188 18.79 8.57 -24.01
N ILE A 189 19.61 7.53 -24.11
CA ILE A 189 21.01 7.65 -24.58
C ILE A 189 21.10 7.42 -26.08
N LYS A 190 20.30 6.51 -26.63
CA LYS A 190 20.31 6.08 -28.03
C LYS A 190 18.94 5.50 -28.40
N ASP A 191 18.50 5.71 -29.64
CA ASP A 191 17.30 5.06 -30.15
C ASP A 191 17.36 3.55 -29.95
N LEU A 192 16.27 2.98 -29.43
CA LEU A 192 16.12 1.54 -29.27
C LEU A 192 16.13 0.83 -30.64
N SER A 193 16.79 -0.30 -30.70
CA SER A 193 16.63 -1.24 -31.83
C SER A 193 15.20 -1.77 -31.89
N GLU A 194 14.78 -2.30 -33.07
CA GLU A 194 13.44 -2.87 -33.24
C GLU A 194 13.15 -3.99 -32.22
N ASN A 195 14.12 -4.84 -31.93
CA ASN A 195 13.97 -5.90 -30.93
C ASN A 195 13.75 -5.33 -29.51
N GLU A 196 14.45 -4.24 -29.15
CA GLU A 196 14.29 -3.59 -27.84
C GLU A 196 12.94 -2.87 -27.72
N LYS A 197 12.43 -2.32 -28.81
CA LYS A 197 11.08 -1.74 -28.86
C LYS A 197 10.02 -2.81 -28.66
N GLU A 198 10.12 -3.94 -29.36
CA GLU A 198 9.24 -5.09 -29.18
C GLU A 198 9.30 -5.64 -27.76
N GLU A 199 10.49 -5.70 -27.17
CA GLU A 199 10.69 -6.14 -25.79
C GLU A 199 10.04 -5.18 -24.79
N LEU A 200 10.15 -3.87 -25.00
CA LEU A 200 9.50 -2.86 -24.15
C LEU A 200 7.97 -2.96 -24.25
N GLU A 201 7.44 -3.08 -25.47
CA GLU A 201 6.00 -3.21 -25.70
C GLU A 201 5.44 -4.49 -25.07
N LYS A 202 6.13 -5.60 -25.25
CA LYS A 202 5.78 -6.87 -24.62
C LYS A 202 5.81 -6.79 -23.10
N ASN A 203 6.87 -6.20 -22.53
CA ASN A 203 6.96 -6.00 -21.08
C ASN A 203 5.81 -5.14 -20.54
N ASN A 204 5.45 -4.05 -21.23
CA ASN A 204 4.35 -3.19 -20.84
C ASN A 204 3.00 -3.92 -20.89
N LEU A 205 2.78 -4.76 -21.88
CA LEU A 205 1.56 -5.56 -22.00
C LEU A 205 1.46 -6.60 -20.86
N GLU A 206 2.51 -7.38 -20.66
CA GLU A 206 2.59 -8.39 -19.60
C GLU A 206 2.47 -7.75 -18.21
N PHE A 207 3.06 -6.58 -18.01
CA PHE A 207 2.94 -5.82 -16.78
C PHE A 207 1.52 -5.34 -16.52
N LYS A 208 0.82 -4.86 -17.55
CA LYS A 208 -0.58 -4.47 -17.45
C LYS A 208 -1.47 -5.64 -17.02
N GLU A 209 -1.31 -6.80 -17.63
CA GLU A 209 -2.06 -8.01 -17.27
C GLU A 209 -1.74 -8.46 -15.83
N TYR A 210 -0.47 -8.42 -15.47
CA TYR A 210 -0.02 -8.74 -14.12
C TYR A 210 -0.64 -7.80 -13.08
N ARG A 211 -0.60 -6.49 -13.31
CA ARG A 211 -1.21 -5.49 -12.41
C ARG A 211 -2.70 -5.72 -12.20
N GLU A 212 -3.44 -6.02 -13.27
CA GLU A 212 -4.87 -6.29 -13.13
C GLU A 212 -5.13 -7.53 -12.27
N SER A 213 -4.36 -8.59 -12.46
CA SER A 213 -4.47 -9.80 -11.62
C SER A 213 -4.06 -9.54 -10.17
N SER A 214 -3.04 -8.72 -9.94
CA SER A 214 -2.58 -8.32 -8.61
C SER A 214 -3.63 -7.49 -7.90
N ARG A 215 -4.24 -6.52 -8.58
CA ARG A 215 -5.32 -5.69 -8.04
C ARG A 215 -6.50 -6.52 -7.50
N ILE A 216 -6.88 -7.56 -8.22
CA ILE A 216 -7.95 -8.48 -7.77
C ILE A 216 -7.56 -9.20 -6.48
N LYS A 217 -6.30 -9.67 -6.39
CA LYS A 217 -5.78 -10.32 -5.18
C LYS A 217 -5.71 -9.37 -3.99
N ASP A 218 -5.22 -8.15 -4.23
CA ASP A 218 -5.11 -7.13 -3.19
C ASP A 218 -6.48 -6.73 -2.66
N SER A 219 -7.47 -6.55 -3.54
CA SER A 219 -8.85 -6.30 -3.13
C SER A 219 -9.40 -7.41 -2.25
N LYS A 220 -9.14 -8.67 -2.60
CA LYS A 220 -9.53 -9.82 -1.77
C LYS A 220 -8.83 -9.80 -0.41
N ASN A 221 -7.50 -9.57 -0.37
CA ASN A 221 -6.75 -9.49 0.87
C ASN A 221 -7.26 -8.38 1.80
N ILE A 222 -7.58 -7.20 1.26
CA ILE A 222 -8.20 -6.10 2.01
C ILE A 222 -9.56 -6.52 2.57
N GLN A 223 -10.37 -7.23 1.79
CA GLN A 223 -11.66 -7.73 2.25
C GLN A 223 -11.51 -8.77 3.35
N ASP A 224 -10.54 -9.67 3.27
CA ASP A 224 -10.24 -10.66 4.29
C ASP A 224 -9.79 -9.97 5.60
N ILE A 225 -8.95 -8.94 5.53
CA ILE A 225 -8.56 -8.12 6.69
C ILE A 225 -9.79 -7.44 7.31
N ARG A 226 -10.69 -6.86 6.51
CA ARG A 226 -11.93 -6.24 7.00
C ARG A 226 -12.85 -7.26 7.68
N ASN A 227 -12.92 -8.47 7.17
CA ASN A 227 -13.70 -9.53 7.77
C ASN A 227 -13.12 -9.98 9.12
N ILE A 228 -11.78 -10.06 9.24
CA ILE A 228 -11.12 -10.32 10.51
C ILE A 228 -11.45 -9.20 11.51
N ILE A 229 -11.30 -7.93 11.13
CA ILE A 229 -11.61 -6.78 11.98
C ILE A 229 -13.02 -6.88 12.58
N LYS A 230 -14.02 -7.22 11.75
CA LYS A 230 -15.42 -7.35 12.22
C LYS A 230 -15.60 -8.35 13.36
N ASN A 231 -14.79 -9.40 13.42
CA ASN A 231 -14.87 -10.39 14.48
C ASN A 231 -14.44 -9.85 15.86
N TYR A 232 -13.70 -8.72 15.87
CA TYR A 232 -13.14 -8.10 17.07
C TYR A 232 -13.75 -6.72 17.40
N GLU A 233 -14.76 -6.26 16.65
CA GLU A 233 -15.44 -4.96 16.91
C GLU A 233 -16.14 -4.88 18.27
N GLY A 234 -16.47 -6.04 18.87
CA GLY A 234 -17.03 -6.11 20.23
C GLY A 234 -16.01 -5.79 21.33
N ASP A 235 -14.73 -6.06 21.08
CA ASP A 235 -13.66 -5.93 22.07
C ASP A 235 -12.96 -4.57 21.98
N ALA A 236 -12.93 -3.97 20.81
CA ALA A 236 -12.21 -2.73 20.53
C ALA A 236 -12.83 -1.95 19.37
N LYS A 237 -12.54 -0.65 19.34
CA LYS A 237 -12.75 0.17 18.15
C LYS A 237 -11.55 0.03 17.23
N ILE A 238 -11.75 -0.48 16.00
CA ILE A 238 -10.68 -0.85 15.08
C ILE A 238 -10.86 -0.12 13.75
N PHE A 239 -9.77 0.42 13.21
CA PHE A 239 -9.77 1.03 11.88
C PHE A 239 -8.58 0.52 11.08
N LEU A 240 -8.84 0.28 9.79
CA LEU A 240 -7.82 -0.06 8.80
C LEU A 240 -7.41 1.21 8.04
N GLY A 241 -6.11 1.39 7.83
CA GLY A 241 -5.53 2.47 7.03
C GLY A 241 -4.30 2.00 6.26
N GLY A 242 -3.89 2.78 5.27
CA GLY A 242 -2.71 2.53 4.45
C GLY A 242 -2.97 2.81 2.97
N VAL A 243 -1.89 3.07 2.22
CA VAL A 243 -1.98 3.46 0.81
C VAL A 243 -2.65 2.37 -0.04
N SER A 244 -2.28 1.12 0.19
CA SER A 244 -2.84 -0.01 -0.57
C SER A 244 -4.34 -0.20 -0.35
N MET A 245 -4.87 0.22 0.80
CA MET A 245 -6.32 0.20 1.06
C MET A 245 -7.04 1.25 0.22
N ILE A 246 -6.50 2.49 0.20
CA ILE A 246 -7.11 3.62 -0.54
C ILE A 246 -7.18 3.35 -2.05
N ALA A 247 -6.19 2.65 -2.58
CA ALA A 247 -6.15 2.29 -4.00
C ALA A 247 -7.19 1.22 -4.38
N ASN A 248 -7.81 0.54 -3.41
CA ASN A 248 -8.80 -0.54 -3.62
C ASN A 248 -10.24 -0.13 -3.26
N ASP A 249 -10.45 1.06 -2.69
CA ASP A 249 -11.76 1.65 -2.42
C ASP A 249 -12.24 2.48 -3.62
#